data_ae14ef2a57799b0c1fa9f8b207e3c0eb
#
_entry.id   ae14ef2a57799b0c1fa9f8b207e3c0eb
#
_cell.length_a   1.000
_cell.length_b   1.000
_cell.length_c   1.000
_cell.angle_alpha   90.00
_cell.angle_beta   90.00
_cell.angle_gamma   90.00
#
_symmetry.space_group_name_H-M   'P 1'
#
loop_
_entity.id
_entity.type
_entity.pdbx_description
1 polymer ?
#
loop_
_entity_poly.entity_id
_entity_poly.type
_entity_poly.pdbx_seq_one_letter_code
_entity_poly.pdbx_strand_id
1 'polypeptide(L)'
;MNLLENTQLYRTYGAHPAEQGWTFRVYAPNARDAALAGDFNGWQPAPMQRQGGDWVLTVPDAQPGQCYKYVITGADGQVRWKADPYGTYAQLRPDTASRLYDVSGFRWHDDVWRERRRETPLTDGPLNIYEVHPGSWRRDE
;
A
#
# COMPACT_ATOMS: atom_id res chain seq x y z
N MET A 1 -16.17 13.03 -3.24
CA MET A 1 -15.67 11.92 -4.08
C MET A 1 -16.14 10.62 -3.45
N ASN A 2 -16.91 9.82 -4.16
CA ASN A 2 -17.38 8.54 -3.63
C ASN A 2 -16.23 7.54 -3.73
N LEU A 3 -15.56 7.26 -2.62
CA LEU A 3 -14.39 6.37 -2.55
C LEU A 3 -14.72 4.92 -2.97
N LEU A 4 -16.00 4.53 -2.89
CA LEU A 4 -16.44 3.18 -3.23
C LEU A 4 -16.55 2.93 -4.74
N GLU A 5 -16.59 4.00 -5.55
CA GLU A 5 -16.68 3.89 -7.02
C GLU A 5 -15.32 3.93 -7.72
N ASN A 6 -14.24 4.25 -7.01
CA ASN A 6 -12.91 4.34 -7.59
C ASN A 6 -12.08 3.09 -7.27
N THR A 7 -12.09 2.13 -8.18
CA THR A 7 -11.30 0.88 -8.06
C THR A 7 -9.79 1.07 -8.21
N GLN A 8 -9.31 2.31 -8.43
CA GLN A 8 -7.89 2.60 -8.65
C GLN A 8 -7.25 3.45 -7.54
N LEU A 9 -7.86 3.48 -6.35
CA LEU A 9 -7.33 4.22 -5.20
C LEU A 9 -5.89 3.84 -4.83
N TYR A 10 -5.52 2.59 -5.05
CA TYR A 10 -4.15 2.11 -4.83
C TYR A 10 -3.09 2.80 -5.71
N ARG A 11 -3.49 3.48 -6.80
CA ARG A 11 -2.58 4.29 -7.63
C ARG A 11 -2.36 5.70 -7.09
N THR A 12 -3.24 6.13 -6.19
CA THR A 12 -3.21 7.47 -5.60
C THR A 12 -2.68 7.44 -4.18
N TYR A 13 -3.13 6.46 -3.39
CA TYR A 13 -2.75 6.29 -1.99
C TYR A 13 -1.64 5.28 -1.82
N GLY A 14 -0.90 5.41 -0.72
CA GLY A 14 0.26 4.61 -0.42
C GLY A 14 1.56 5.35 -0.72
N ALA A 15 2.62 4.58 -0.90
CA ALA A 15 3.94 5.07 -1.26
C ALA A 15 4.24 4.74 -2.73
N HIS A 16 4.54 5.75 -3.52
CA HIS A 16 4.82 5.62 -4.95
C HIS A 16 6.17 6.25 -5.32
N PRO A 17 6.92 5.64 -6.25
CA PRO A 17 8.11 6.27 -6.83
C PRO A 17 7.78 7.65 -7.39
N ALA A 18 8.66 8.62 -7.18
CA ALA A 18 8.61 9.97 -7.71
C ALA A 18 9.85 10.25 -8.56
N GLU A 19 9.96 11.42 -9.19
CA GLU A 19 11.18 11.81 -9.94
C GLU A 19 12.44 11.74 -9.06
N GLN A 20 12.28 12.08 -7.78
CA GLN A 20 13.30 11.91 -6.77
C GLN A 20 12.66 11.25 -5.55
N GLY A 21 13.14 10.05 -5.19
CA GLY A 21 12.67 9.31 -4.02
C GLY A 21 11.23 8.81 -4.14
N TRP A 22 10.42 9.06 -3.11
CA TRP A 22 9.07 8.51 -2.98
C TRP A 22 8.09 9.54 -2.47
N THR A 23 6.87 9.51 -3.03
CA THR A 23 5.72 10.28 -2.53
C THR A 23 4.79 9.38 -1.73
N PHE A 24 4.46 9.82 -0.54
CA PHE A 24 3.55 9.16 0.39
C PHE A 24 2.24 9.93 0.48
N ARG A 25 1.13 9.22 0.38
CA ARG A 25 -0.21 9.80 0.51
C ARG A 25 -1.12 8.90 1.33
N VAL A 26 -1.78 9.47 2.33
CA VAL A 26 -2.75 8.77 3.16
C VAL A 26 -4.01 9.61 3.35
N TYR A 27 -5.17 8.96 3.29
CA TYR A 27 -6.46 9.58 3.57
C TYR A 27 -6.75 9.52 5.08
N ALA A 28 -6.74 10.65 5.74
CA ALA A 28 -7.05 10.76 7.17
C ALA A 28 -7.77 12.10 7.46
N PRO A 29 -9.04 12.26 7.00
CA PRO A 29 -9.75 13.54 7.03
C PRO A 29 -9.99 14.07 8.44
N ASN A 30 -10.11 13.18 9.43
CA ASN A 30 -10.37 13.51 10.83
C ASN A 30 -9.09 13.63 11.67
N ALA A 31 -7.92 13.43 11.09
CA ALA A 31 -6.67 13.64 11.80
C ALA A 31 -6.42 15.14 12.03
N ARG A 32 -5.92 15.49 13.21
CA ARG A 32 -5.43 16.83 13.52
C ARG A 32 -4.11 17.08 12.83
N ASP A 33 -3.25 16.04 12.80
CA ASP A 33 -1.93 16.09 12.22
C ASP A 33 -1.50 14.72 11.73
N ALA A 34 -0.60 14.68 10.74
CA ALA A 34 0.03 13.48 10.25
C ALA A 34 1.51 13.74 9.96
N ALA A 35 2.33 12.76 10.30
CA ALA A 35 3.74 12.74 9.99
C ALA A 35 4.15 11.38 9.45
N LEU A 36 5.31 11.33 8.81
CA LEU A 36 5.91 10.13 8.26
C LEU A 36 7.22 9.82 8.97
N ALA A 37 7.41 8.59 9.41
CA ALA A 37 8.66 8.11 9.99
C ALA A 37 9.11 6.83 9.32
N GLY A 38 10.41 6.67 9.10
CA GLY A 38 10.97 5.49 8.46
C GLY A 38 12.50 5.48 8.51
N ASP A 39 13.08 4.44 7.88
CA ASP A 39 14.55 4.29 7.83
C ASP A 39 15.23 5.49 7.17
N PHE A 40 14.58 6.14 6.20
CA PHE A 40 15.09 7.28 5.46
C PHE A 40 15.29 8.55 6.32
N ASN A 41 14.65 8.65 7.48
CA ASN A 41 14.77 9.80 8.39
C ASN A 41 15.11 9.39 9.84
N GLY A 42 15.67 8.21 10.04
CA GLY A 42 16.02 7.68 11.35
C GLY A 42 14.83 7.53 12.29
N TRP A 43 13.65 7.27 11.74
CA TRP A 43 12.38 7.15 12.46
C TRP A 43 11.95 8.42 13.21
N GLN A 44 12.47 9.59 12.82
CA GLN A 44 12.02 10.88 13.34
C GLN A 44 10.79 11.33 12.53
N PRO A 45 9.63 11.58 13.18
CA PRO A 45 8.43 11.99 12.47
C PRO A 45 8.62 13.29 11.68
N ALA A 46 8.52 13.24 10.37
CA ALA A 46 8.54 14.40 9.48
C ALA A 46 7.09 14.80 9.15
N PRO A 47 6.71 16.08 9.33
CA PRO A 47 5.34 16.53 9.14
C PRO A 47 4.91 16.40 7.68
N MET A 48 3.68 15.92 7.45
CA MET A 48 3.05 15.83 6.14
C MET A 48 2.20 17.07 5.85
N GLN A 49 2.03 17.39 4.58
CA GLN A 49 1.19 18.50 4.14
C GLN A 49 -0.26 18.04 3.97
N ARG A 50 -1.20 18.78 4.55
CA ARG A 50 -2.63 18.51 4.39
C ARG A 50 -3.15 19.04 3.07
N GLN A 51 -3.84 18.19 2.31
CA GLN A 51 -4.50 18.51 1.05
C GLN A 51 -5.96 18.00 1.10
N GLY A 52 -6.85 18.82 1.65
CA GLY A 52 -8.24 18.40 1.91
C GLY A 52 -8.33 17.31 2.99
N GLY A 53 -8.75 16.10 2.61
CA GLY A 53 -8.78 14.92 3.48
C GLY A 53 -7.51 14.08 3.45
N ASP A 54 -6.60 14.41 2.56
CA ASP A 54 -5.33 13.69 2.36
C ASP A 54 -4.17 14.37 3.11
N TRP A 55 -3.15 13.56 3.39
CA TRP A 55 -1.85 13.99 3.88
C TRP A 55 -0.78 13.46 2.95
N VAL A 56 0.12 14.35 2.52
CA VAL A 56 1.11 14.08 1.48
C VAL A 56 2.49 14.52 1.90
N LEU A 57 3.51 13.71 1.60
CA LEU A 57 4.91 14.06 1.76
C LEU A 57 5.74 13.37 0.67
N THR A 58 6.64 14.09 0.02
CA THR A 58 7.67 13.51 -0.83
C THR A 58 9.00 13.49 -0.09
N VAL A 59 9.66 12.35 -0.08
CA VAL A 59 10.97 12.12 0.55
C VAL A 59 11.99 11.81 -0.55
N PRO A 60 12.86 12.77 -0.92
CA PRO A 60 13.77 12.61 -2.07
C PRO A 60 14.78 11.48 -1.92
N ASP A 61 15.22 11.21 -0.70
CA ASP A 61 16.27 10.21 -0.42
C ASP A 61 15.74 8.83 -0.04
N ALA A 62 14.41 8.64 -0.06
CA ALA A 62 13.81 7.35 0.24
C ALA A 62 14.16 6.31 -0.85
N GLN A 63 14.52 5.10 -0.41
CA GLN A 63 14.99 4.02 -1.27
C GLN A 63 14.10 2.77 -1.15
N PRO A 64 14.00 1.95 -2.20
CA PRO A 64 13.33 0.65 -2.13
C PRO A 64 13.84 -0.20 -0.97
N GLY A 65 12.93 -0.92 -0.31
CA GLY A 65 13.25 -1.79 0.82
C GLY A 65 13.24 -1.14 2.20
N GLN A 66 13.28 0.19 2.28
CA GLN A 66 13.18 0.91 3.55
C GLN A 66 11.80 0.77 4.18
N CYS A 67 11.78 0.69 5.51
CA CYS A 67 10.55 0.57 6.30
C CYS A 67 10.01 1.95 6.69
N TYR A 68 8.67 2.06 6.81
CA TYR A 68 8.02 3.30 7.22
C TYR A 68 6.69 3.07 7.93
N LYS A 69 6.24 4.08 8.67
CA LYS A 69 4.90 4.19 9.25
C LYS A 69 4.38 5.61 9.16
N TYR A 70 3.06 5.74 9.10
CA TYR A 70 2.39 7.00 9.37
C TYR A 70 2.25 7.22 10.86
N VAL A 71 2.48 8.44 11.30
CA VAL A 71 2.29 8.89 12.68
C VAL A 71 1.10 9.84 12.69
N ILE A 72 -0.06 9.36 13.11
CA ILE A 72 -1.33 10.07 13.02
C ILE A 72 -1.74 10.60 14.39
N THR A 73 -1.95 11.90 14.49
CA THR A 73 -2.58 12.52 15.66
C THR A 73 -4.08 12.61 15.43
N GLY A 74 -4.84 11.86 16.17
CA GLY A 74 -6.31 11.81 16.05
C GLY A 74 -7.00 13.08 16.57
N ALA A 75 -8.30 13.19 16.34
CA ALA A 75 -9.14 14.27 16.89
C ALA A 75 -9.12 14.29 18.43
N ASP A 76 -8.88 13.15 19.05
CA ASP A 76 -8.71 12.95 20.49
C ASP A 76 -7.34 13.39 21.03
N GLY A 77 -6.45 13.85 20.15
CA GLY A 77 -5.08 14.25 20.48
C GLY A 77 -4.11 13.08 20.68
N GLN A 78 -4.56 11.82 20.57
CA GLN A 78 -3.67 10.68 20.72
C GLN A 78 -2.85 10.43 19.46
N VAL A 79 -1.57 10.11 19.65
CA VAL A 79 -0.64 9.78 18.57
C VAL A 79 -0.63 8.26 18.36
N ARG A 80 -0.81 7.85 17.12
CA ARG A 80 -0.86 6.45 16.71
C ARG A 80 0.09 6.19 15.54
N TRP A 81 0.92 5.19 15.67
CA TRP A 81 1.79 4.69 14.61
C TRP A 81 1.05 3.64 13.79
N LYS A 82 0.86 3.89 12.51
CA LYS A 82 0.06 3.06 11.62
C LYS A 82 0.87 2.57 10.42
N ALA A 83 0.68 1.29 10.07
CA ALA A 83 1.10 0.80 8.77
C ALA A 83 0.30 1.50 7.66
N ASP A 84 0.84 1.49 6.46
CA ASP A 84 0.16 2.03 5.29
C ASP A 84 -0.99 1.10 4.85
N PRO A 85 -2.24 1.58 4.79
CA PRO A 85 -3.36 0.78 4.32
C PRO A 85 -3.25 0.38 2.84
N TYR A 86 -2.44 1.10 2.06
CA TYR A 86 -2.15 0.82 0.65
C TYR A 86 -0.71 0.34 0.43
N GLY A 87 -0.02 -0.07 1.50
CA GLY A 87 1.35 -0.60 1.41
C GLY A 87 1.41 -1.85 0.53
N THR A 88 2.29 -1.83 -0.47
CA THR A 88 2.49 -2.95 -1.41
C THR A 88 3.32 -4.08 -0.82
N TYR A 89 4.08 -3.79 0.23
CA TYR A 89 4.91 -4.77 0.94
C TYR A 89 4.94 -4.48 2.44
N ALA A 90 5.00 -5.52 3.25
CA ALA A 90 5.01 -5.42 4.71
C ALA A 90 6.27 -6.04 5.30
N GLN A 91 6.66 -5.56 6.46
CA GLN A 91 7.69 -6.16 7.28
C GLN A 91 7.24 -7.54 7.79
N LEU A 92 8.16 -8.47 7.98
CA LEU A 92 7.86 -9.76 8.59
C LEU A 92 7.47 -9.58 10.06
N ARG A 93 6.50 -10.37 10.50
CA ARG A 93 6.11 -10.40 11.92
C ARG A 93 7.30 -10.81 12.81
N PRO A 94 7.40 -10.24 14.01
CA PRO A 94 6.41 -9.47 14.78
C PRO A 94 6.31 -7.98 14.41
N ASP A 95 7.17 -7.49 13.55
CA ASP A 95 7.16 -6.12 13.11
C ASP A 95 5.91 -5.77 12.28
N THR A 96 5.59 -4.47 12.20
CA THR A 96 4.33 -4.00 11.61
C THR A 96 4.51 -2.78 10.70
N ALA A 97 5.71 -2.51 10.22
CA ALA A 97 5.94 -1.43 9.28
C ALA A 97 5.60 -1.85 7.85
N SER A 98 5.25 -0.87 7.03
CA SER A 98 5.22 -1.03 5.57
C SER A 98 6.62 -0.86 5.00
N ARG A 99 6.89 -1.48 3.84
CA ARG A 99 8.18 -1.36 3.14
C ARG A 99 7.97 -0.77 1.77
N LEU A 100 8.90 0.07 1.34
CA LEU A 100 8.91 0.62 0.00
C LEU A 100 9.22 -0.47 -1.02
N TYR A 101 8.29 -0.68 -1.94
CA TYR A 101 8.44 -1.64 -3.00
C TYR A 101 7.75 -1.16 -4.27
N ASP A 102 8.51 -1.06 -5.36
CA ASP A 102 7.99 -0.67 -6.66
C ASP A 102 7.49 -1.90 -7.42
N VAL A 103 6.19 -1.96 -7.63
CA VAL A 103 5.51 -3.04 -8.38
C VAL A 103 5.41 -2.75 -9.87
N SER A 104 5.83 -1.57 -10.35
CA SER A 104 5.66 -1.15 -11.75
C SER A 104 6.47 -1.98 -12.74
N GLY A 105 7.55 -2.60 -12.29
CA GLY A 105 8.39 -3.49 -13.09
C GLY A 105 7.79 -4.86 -13.38
N PHE A 106 6.69 -5.24 -12.68
CA PHE A 106 6.07 -6.53 -12.90
C PHE A 106 5.25 -6.54 -14.20
N ARG A 107 5.53 -7.49 -15.08
CA ARG A 107 4.78 -7.70 -16.33
C ARG A 107 3.88 -8.94 -16.20
N TRP A 108 2.60 -8.73 -16.41
CA TRP A 108 1.62 -9.80 -16.50
C TRP A 108 1.75 -10.51 -17.84
N HIS A 109 1.62 -11.84 -17.83
CA HIS A 109 1.65 -12.68 -19.03
C HIS A 109 0.34 -13.47 -19.17
N ASP A 110 -0.76 -12.87 -18.76
CA ASP A 110 -2.07 -13.48 -18.66
C ASP A 110 -3.09 -12.97 -19.70
N ASP A 111 -2.63 -12.26 -20.73
CA ASP A 111 -3.51 -11.63 -21.74
C ASP A 111 -4.43 -12.63 -22.44
N VAL A 112 -3.90 -13.80 -22.84
CA VAL A 112 -4.67 -14.86 -23.48
C VAL A 112 -5.75 -15.42 -22.55
N TRP A 113 -5.41 -15.59 -21.26
CA TRP A 113 -6.37 -16.06 -20.27
C TRP A 113 -7.45 -15.02 -20.00
N ARG A 114 -7.11 -13.73 -19.91
CA ARG A 114 -8.04 -12.63 -19.70
C ARG A 114 -9.02 -12.48 -20.85
N GLU A 115 -8.56 -12.65 -22.11
CA GLU A 115 -9.43 -12.60 -23.28
C GLU A 115 -10.42 -13.76 -23.27
N ARG A 116 -9.92 -14.99 -23.08
CA ARG A 116 -10.77 -16.19 -22.96
C ARG A 116 -11.80 -16.05 -21.83
N ARG A 117 -11.43 -15.47 -20.69
CA ARG A 117 -12.35 -15.23 -19.58
C ARG A 117 -13.45 -14.22 -19.91
N ARG A 118 -13.19 -13.23 -20.75
CA ARG A 118 -14.21 -12.27 -21.19
C ARG A 118 -15.27 -12.95 -22.08
N GLU A 119 -14.83 -13.87 -22.93
CA GLU A 119 -15.69 -14.60 -23.86
C GLU A 119 -16.50 -15.71 -23.18
N THR A 120 -16.03 -16.23 -22.05
CA THR A 120 -16.67 -17.35 -21.33
C THR A 120 -17.08 -16.89 -19.92
N PRO A 121 -18.37 -16.56 -19.69
CA PRO A 121 -18.87 -16.24 -18.36
C PRO A 121 -18.66 -17.43 -17.40
N LEU A 122 -18.15 -17.14 -16.21
CA LEU A 122 -17.86 -18.16 -15.18
C LEU A 122 -19.10 -18.92 -14.69
N THR A 123 -20.30 -18.35 -14.94
CA THR A 123 -21.59 -18.92 -14.51
C THR A 123 -22.18 -19.92 -15.50
N ASP A 124 -21.65 -20.01 -16.73
CA ASP A 124 -22.24 -20.80 -17.82
C ASP A 124 -21.59 -22.16 -18.02
N GLY A 125 -20.68 -22.55 -17.14
CA GLY A 125 -19.98 -23.84 -17.27
C GLY A 125 -19.67 -24.49 -15.92
N PRO A 126 -19.15 -25.72 -15.94
CA PRO A 126 -18.71 -26.40 -14.73
C PRO A 126 -17.56 -25.64 -14.08
N LEU A 127 -17.66 -25.41 -12.76
CA LEU A 127 -16.66 -24.73 -11.95
C LEU A 127 -16.03 -25.72 -10.97
N ASN A 128 -14.72 -25.87 -11.04
CA ASN A 128 -13.94 -26.57 -10.03
C ASN A 128 -13.28 -25.55 -9.09
N ILE A 129 -13.59 -25.63 -7.80
CA ILE A 129 -12.98 -24.79 -6.77
C ILE A 129 -11.99 -25.66 -6.00
N TYR A 130 -10.72 -25.22 -5.97
CA TYR A 130 -9.68 -25.84 -5.18
C TYR A 130 -9.12 -24.81 -4.20
N GLU A 131 -9.34 -25.06 -2.92
CA GLU A 131 -8.83 -24.20 -1.84
C GLU A 131 -7.47 -24.71 -1.40
N VAL A 132 -6.48 -23.84 -1.38
CA VAL A 132 -5.12 -24.19 -0.96
C VAL A 132 -4.54 -23.11 -0.06
N HIS A 133 -3.81 -23.53 0.96
CA HIS A 133 -3.03 -22.66 1.83
C HIS A 133 -1.55 -22.82 1.49
N PRO A 134 -0.97 -21.95 0.63
CA PRO A 134 0.40 -22.12 0.10
C PRO A 134 1.46 -22.22 1.18
N GLY A 135 1.31 -21.47 2.28
CA GLY A 135 2.26 -21.45 3.38
C GLY A 135 2.38 -22.76 4.17
N SER A 136 1.42 -23.68 4.02
CA SER A 136 1.41 -25.00 4.69
C SER A 136 1.35 -26.17 3.72
N TRP A 137 1.28 -25.91 2.41
CA TRP A 137 1.14 -26.95 1.39
C TRP A 137 2.39 -27.85 1.30
N ARG A 138 3.54 -27.22 1.17
CA ARG A 138 4.83 -27.90 1.11
C ARG A 138 5.94 -26.95 1.55
N ARG A 139 6.88 -27.45 2.33
CA ARG A 139 8.11 -26.73 2.67
C ARG A 139 9.27 -27.48 2.05
N ASP A 140 10.22 -26.76 1.47
CA ASP A 140 11.51 -27.30 1.14
C ASP A 140 12.31 -27.43 2.44
N GLU A 141 13.04 -28.54 2.61
CA GLU A 141 13.92 -28.80 3.76
C GLU A 141 15.16 -27.94 3.71
#